data_927e6ee8e9c7aadfac45eabc958b7373
#
_entry.id   927e6ee8e9c7aadfac45eabc958b7373
#
_cell.length_a   1.000
_cell.length_b   1.000
_cell.length_c   1.000
_cell.angle_alpha   90.00
_cell.angle_beta   90.00
_cell.angle_gamma   90.00
#
_symmetry.space_group_name_H-M   'P 1'
#
loop_
_entity.id
_entity.type
_entity.pdbx_description
1 polymer ?
#
loop_
_entity_poly.entity_id
_entity_poly.type
_entity_poly.pdbx_seq_one_letter_code
_entity_poly.pdbx_strand_id
1 'polypeptide(L)'
;MKRIAALSVVSLLLATPASLLAKASTLKIVIQGADLTTPIQITDRKVLANFQVLSGKGTYANEPRLEEPSFVIDWPQGPTAEPPKGLPRYQILFYLDRRNERLVYTVAYAFEAVTGEGYVYLPGKNDENYKQNAHTIVRRVDGKWFHSWDKWDSVAQQLIRSREREQSTTASGIEP
;
A
#
# COMPACT_ATOMS: atom_id res chain seq x y z
N MET A 1 52.97 32.90 47.33
CA MET A 1 51.60 32.39 47.40
C MET A 1 50.95 32.44 46.01
N LYS A 2 50.92 31.30 45.30
CA LYS A 2 50.35 31.22 43.95
C LYS A 2 48.93 30.56 44.06
N ARG A 3 47.88 31.32 43.72
CA ARG A 3 46.51 30.81 43.67
C ARG A 3 46.27 30.18 42.29
N ILE A 4 45.99 28.90 42.27
CA ILE A 4 45.59 28.14 41.07
C ILE A 4 44.06 28.23 41.00
N ALA A 5 43.55 28.89 39.95
CA ALA A 5 42.12 28.92 39.64
C ALA A 5 41.78 27.66 38.83
N ALA A 6 40.93 26.82 39.38
CA ALA A 6 40.41 25.66 38.71
C ALA A 6 39.26 26.08 37.77
N LEU A 7 39.44 25.89 36.48
CA LEU A 7 38.41 26.13 35.47
C LEU A 7 37.56 24.88 35.35
N SER A 8 36.33 24.88 35.88
CA SER A 8 35.35 23.82 35.68
C SER A 8 34.68 23.98 34.31
N VAL A 9 35.05 23.09 33.37
CA VAL A 9 34.37 22.98 32.07
C VAL A 9 33.09 22.15 32.28
N VAL A 10 31.97 22.81 32.29
CA VAL A 10 30.65 22.15 32.27
C VAL A 10 30.35 21.76 30.81
N SER A 11 30.56 20.49 30.50
CA SER A 11 30.15 19.90 29.22
C SER A 11 28.62 19.76 29.19
N LEU A 12 27.94 20.71 28.54
CA LEU A 12 26.52 20.64 28.27
C LEU A 12 26.27 19.62 27.14
N LEU A 13 25.96 18.39 27.51
CA LEU A 13 25.48 17.35 26.57
C LEU A 13 24.14 17.81 26.01
N LEU A 14 24.16 18.41 24.82
CA LEU A 14 22.99 18.62 24.01
C LEU A 14 22.45 17.25 23.55
N ALA A 15 21.55 16.67 24.36
CA ALA A 15 20.71 15.56 23.93
C ALA A 15 19.78 16.09 22.82
N THR A 16 20.22 15.93 21.55
CA THR A 16 19.31 16.11 20.43
C THR A 16 18.17 15.09 20.58
N PRO A 17 16.90 15.54 20.69
CA PRO A 17 15.81 14.59 20.64
C PRO A 17 15.92 13.92 19.27
N ALA A 18 16.23 12.61 19.26
CA ALA A 18 16.03 11.78 18.10
C ALA A 18 14.53 11.90 17.77
N SER A 19 14.21 12.75 16.80
CA SER A 19 12.86 12.84 16.25
C SER A 19 12.55 11.44 15.73
N LEU A 20 11.83 10.66 16.53
CA LEU A 20 11.11 9.49 16.09
C LEU A 20 10.17 10.03 15.00
N LEU A 21 10.65 10.00 13.77
CA LEU A 21 9.81 10.09 12.57
C LEU A 21 8.84 8.91 12.68
N ALA A 22 7.76 9.15 13.39
CA ALA A 22 6.68 8.20 13.49
C ALA A 22 6.30 7.86 12.05
N LYS A 23 6.65 6.66 11.59
CA LYS A 23 6.39 6.19 10.24
C LYS A 23 4.93 6.45 9.92
N ALA A 24 4.68 7.23 8.86
CA ALA A 24 3.33 7.40 8.39
C ALA A 24 2.78 6.00 8.08
N SER A 25 1.64 5.65 8.67
CA SER A 25 0.99 4.36 8.47
C SER A 25 -0.14 4.50 7.48
N THR A 26 -0.44 3.42 6.78
CA THR A 26 -1.65 3.33 5.96
C THR A 26 -2.87 3.50 6.85
N LEU A 27 -3.69 4.52 6.56
CA LEU A 27 -4.88 4.85 7.32
C LEU A 27 -6.12 4.19 6.74
N LYS A 28 -6.19 4.13 5.43
CA LYS A 28 -7.32 3.60 4.68
C LYS A 28 -6.84 3.03 3.36
N ILE A 29 -7.44 1.93 2.94
CA ILE A 29 -7.33 1.40 1.59
C ILE A 29 -8.72 1.42 0.96
N VAL A 30 -8.79 1.86 -0.30
CA VAL A 30 -10.04 1.84 -1.07
C VAL A 30 -9.86 0.95 -2.28
N ILE A 31 -10.81 0.04 -2.51
CA ILE A 31 -10.90 -0.79 -3.71
C ILE A 31 -12.06 -0.25 -4.55
N GLN A 32 -11.81 0.09 -5.81
CA GLN A 32 -12.82 0.59 -6.74
C GLN A 32 -12.56 0.11 -8.17
N GLY A 33 -13.52 0.27 -9.03
CA GLY A 33 -13.41 -0.10 -10.46
C GLY A 33 -14.06 -1.44 -10.76
N ALA A 34 -13.80 -1.98 -11.95
CA ALA A 34 -14.55 -3.10 -12.52
C ALA A 34 -16.06 -2.89 -12.34
N ASP A 35 -16.79 -3.90 -11.88
CA ASP A 35 -18.25 -3.87 -11.73
C ASP A 35 -18.71 -3.37 -10.34
N LEU A 36 -17.79 -2.81 -9.52
CA LEU A 36 -18.14 -2.26 -8.21
C LEU A 36 -18.87 -0.91 -8.38
N THR A 37 -20.16 -0.87 -8.11
CA THR A 37 -20.95 0.38 -8.10
C THR A 37 -20.62 1.28 -6.92
N THR A 38 -20.13 0.70 -5.81
CA THR A 38 -19.73 1.42 -4.60
C THR A 38 -18.34 0.96 -4.17
N PRO A 39 -17.40 1.89 -3.96
CA PRO A 39 -16.06 1.54 -3.47
C PRO A 39 -16.09 0.81 -2.13
N ILE A 40 -15.18 -0.13 -1.96
CA ILE A 40 -14.95 -0.85 -0.69
C ILE A 40 -13.89 -0.08 0.09
N GLN A 41 -14.14 0.19 1.36
CA GLN A 41 -13.19 0.86 2.24
C GLN A 41 -12.70 -0.09 3.32
N ILE A 42 -11.39 -0.21 3.47
CA ILE A 42 -10.72 -0.96 4.53
C ILE A 42 -10.14 0.06 5.51
N THR A 43 -10.67 0.10 6.73
CA THR A 43 -10.25 1.01 7.80
C THR A 43 -9.84 0.27 9.08
N ASP A 44 -10.03 -1.05 9.13
CA ASP A 44 -9.59 -1.87 10.26
C ASP A 44 -8.08 -1.82 10.41
N ARG A 45 -7.61 -1.31 11.55
CA ARG A 45 -6.19 -1.12 11.83
C ARG A 45 -5.40 -2.43 11.85
N LYS A 46 -6.00 -3.56 12.25
CA LYS A 46 -5.36 -4.87 12.26
C LYS A 46 -5.11 -5.37 10.84
N VAL A 47 -6.07 -5.14 9.95
CA VAL A 47 -5.94 -5.44 8.53
C VAL A 47 -4.90 -4.53 7.90
N LEU A 48 -5.01 -3.22 8.10
CA LEU A 48 -4.10 -2.21 7.52
C LEU A 48 -2.65 -2.39 7.98
N ALA A 49 -2.42 -2.92 9.18
CA ALA A 49 -1.06 -3.17 9.69
C ALA A 49 -0.25 -4.11 8.78
N ASN A 50 -0.92 -4.99 8.03
CA ASN A 50 -0.27 -5.89 7.08
C ASN A 50 0.07 -5.20 5.74
N PHE A 51 -0.68 -4.16 5.35
CA PHE A 51 -0.62 -3.57 4.00
C PHE A 51 -0.12 -2.13 4.04
N GLN A 52 1.09 -1.96 4.58
CA GLN A 52 1.70 -0.64 4.71
C GLN A 52 2.27 -0.17 3.38
N VAL A 53 1.77 0.95 2.85
CA VAL A 53 2.21 1.50 1.57
C VAL A 53 3.69 1.89 1.58
N LEU A 54 4.24 2.24 2.75
CA LEU A 54 5.66 2.55 2.96
C LEU A 54 6.51 1.31 3.28
N SER A 55 6.06 0.12 2.91
CA SER A 55 6.86 -1.11 2.97
C SER A 55 7.20 -1.62 1.56
N GLY A 56 8.18 -2.53 1.49
CA GLY A 56 8.66 -3.12 0.25
C GLY A 56 9.62 -2.23 -0.53
N LYS A 57 9.83 -2.57 -1.79
CA LYS A 57 10.85 -1.97 -2.66
C LYS A 57 10.68 -0.46 -2.82
N GLY A 58 11.80 0.28 -2.82
CA GLY A 58 11.84 1.73 -3.00
C GLY A 58 11.45 2.53 -1.76
N THR A 59 11.34 1.90 -0.59
CA THR A 59 11.07 2.58 0.68
C THR A 59 12.29 2.56 1.59
N TYR A 60 12.53 3.65 2.32
CA TYR A 60 13.68 3.79 3.22
C TYR A 60 13.76 2.72 4.32
N ALA A 61 12.68 2.03 4.59
CA ALA A 61 12.60 1.13 5.72
C ALA A 61 13.08 -0.29 5.44
N ASN A 62 13.20 -0.73 4.18
CA ASN A 62 13.28 -2.15 3.86
C ASN A 62 14.05 -2.52 2.58
N GLU A 63 15.13 -1.83 2.23
CA GLU A 63 15.97 -2.34 1.15
C GLU A 63 16.54 -3.76 1.40
N PRO A 64 16.80 -4.21 2.65
CA PRO A 64 17.29 -5.57 2.90
C PRO A 64 16.21 -6.68 2.92
N ARG A 65 14.91 -6.37 2.88
CA ARG A 65 13.85 -7.39 3.08
C ARG A 65 12.97 -7.59 1.85
N LEU A 66 13.58 -7.75 0.69
CA LEU A 66 12.86 -8.21 -0.52
C LEU A 66 12.62 -9.73 -0.50
N GLU A 67 13.00 -10.40 0.57
CA GLU A 67 12.83 -11.83 0.76
C GLU A 67 11.43 -12.21 1.28
N GLU A 68 10.61 -11.22 1.63
CA GLU A 68 9.27 -11.44 2.16
C GLU A 68 8.23 -10.63 1.40
N PRO A 69 7.01 -11.16 1.21
CA PRO A 69 5.87 -10.39 0.72
C PRO A 69 5.58 -9.20 1.64
N SER A 70 5.28 -8.05 1.03
CA SER A 70 4.93 -6.85 1.78
C SER A 70 4.17 -5.86 0.92
N PHE A 71 3.55 -4.84 1.52
CA PHE A 71 2.65 -3.95 0.82
C PHE A 71 1.44 -4.78 0.34
N VAL A 72 1.31 -5.11 -0.92
CA VAL A 72 0.31 -6.03 -1.49
C VAL A 72 0.94 -6.97 -2.52
N ILE A 73 2.27 -7.05 -2.54
CA ILE A 73 3.05 -7.74 -3.57
C ILE A 73 3.89 -8.85 -2.96
N ASP A 74 3.97 -9.96 -3.65
CA ASP A 74 4.94 -11.02 -3.42
C ASP A 74 6.27 -10.68 -4.13
N TRP A 75 7.11 -9.91 -3.43
CA TRP A 75 8.39 -9.44 -3.97
C TRP A 75 9.37 -10.55 -4.32
N PRO A 76 9.45 -11.67 -3.56
CA PRO A 76 10.32 -12.80 -3.88
C PRO A 76 10.10 -13.39 -5.27
N GLN A 77 8.88 -13.44 -5.76
CA GLN A 77 8.58 -13.96 -7.10
C GLN A 77 9.05 -13.02 -8.23
N GLY A 78 9.31 -11.76 -7.91
CA GLY A 78 9.72 -10.77 -8.91
C GLY A 78 8.60 -10.36 -9.85
N PRO A 79 8.93 -9.63 -10.93
CA PRO A 79 7.96 -9.23 -11.94
C PRO A 79 7.43 -10.42 -12.72
N THR A 80 6.15 -10.38 -13.03
CA THR A 80 5.47 -11.36 -13.90
C THR A 80 5.00 -10.74 -15.21
N ALA A 81 4.51 -11.57 -16.12
CA ALA A 81 3.84 -11.11 -17.32
C ALA A 81 2.52 -10.41 -16.99
N GLU A 82 1.97 -9.67 -17.94
CA GLU A 82 0.61 -9.14 -17.82
C GLU A 82 -0.38 -10.30 -17.66
N PRO A 83 -1.32 -10.20 -16.69
CA PRO A 83 -2.31 -11.24 -16.48
C PRO A 83 -3.20 -11.43 -17.72
N PRO A 84 -3.91 -12.56 -17.85
CA PRO A 84 -4.81 -12.84 -18.95
C PRO A 84 -5.77 -11.66 -19.24
N LYS A 85 -5.99 -11.39 -20.53
CA LYS A 85 -6.93 -10.36 -20.96
C LYS A 85 -8.34 -10.72 -20.52
N GLY A 86 -9.10 -9.71 -20.09
CA GLY A 86 -10.49 -9.89 -19.69
C GLY A 86 -10.71 -10.08 -18.19
N LEU A 87 -9.67 -10.16 -17.38
CA LEU A 87 -9.85 -10.12 -15.93
C LEU A 87 -10.37 -8.74 -15.50
N PRO A 88 -11.34 -8.70 -14.56
CA PRO A 88 -11.78 -7.47 -13.93
C PRO A 88 -10.59 -6.72 -13.30
N ARG A 89 -10.49 -5.41 -13.57
CA ARG A 89 -9.41 -4.58 -13.05
C ARG A 89 -9.94 -3.61 -12.02
N TYR A 90 -9.35 -3.65 -10.84
CA TYR A 90 -9.65 -2.78 -9.72
C TYR A 90 -8.50 -1.80 -9.50
N GLN A 91 -8.82 -0.61 -9.03
CA GLN A 91 -7.82 0.32 -8.47
C GLN A 91 -7.78 0.15 -6.97
N ILE A 92 -6.58 0.04 -6.41
CA ILE A 92 -6.34 0.01 -4.98
C ILE A 92 -5.66 1.31 -4.60
N LEU A 93 -6.35 2.10 -3.79
CA LEU A 93 -5.94 3.44 -3.39
C LEU A 93 -5.50 3.43 -1.93
N PHE A 94 -4.29 3.90 -1.67
CA PHE A 94 -3.71 3.97 -0.33
C PHE A 94 -3.69 5.39 0.19
N TYR A 95 -4.26 5.58 1.37
CA TYR A 95 -4.30 6.85 2.07
C TYR A 95 -3.41 6.79 3.29
N LEU A 96 -2.56 7.79 3.44
CA LEU A 96 -1.81 8.03 4.66
C LEU A 96 -2.51 9.10 5.48
N ASP A 97 -2.43 8.91 6.78
CA ASP A 97 -2.84 9.92 7.73
C ASP A 97 -1.82 11.02 7.84
N ARG A 98 -2.23 12.18 8.20
CA ARG A 98 -2.24 12.59 9.60
C ARG A 98 -3.07 13.82 9.93
N ARG A 99 -3.62 14.48 8.97
CA ARG A 99 -4.49 15.65 9.23
C ARG A 99 -5.52 15.84 8.11
N ASN A 100 -5.20 15.33 6.93
CA ASN A 100 -6.08 15.37 5.77
C ASN A 100 -5.87 14.03 5.04
N GLU A 101 -6.85 13.15 5.04
CA GLU A 101 -6.81 11.89 4.29
C GLU A 101 -6.24 12.10 2.88
N ARG A 102 -4.93 11.90 2.72
CA ARG A 102 -4.25 12.13 1.45
C ARG A 102 -4.05 10.80 0.73
N LEU A 103 -4.61 10.70 -0.45
CA LEU A 103 -4.26 9.65 -1.39
C LEU A 103 -2.77 9.80 -1.75
N VAL A 104 -2.00 8.73 -1.55
CA VAL A 104 -0.54 8.76 -1.74
C VAL A 104 -0.03 7.75 -2.74
N TYR A 105 -0.78 6.66 -2.95
CA TYR A 105 -0.36 5.62 -3.88
C TYR A 105 -1.57 4.89 -4.47
N THR A 106 -1.47 4.55 -5.75
CA THR A 106 -2.50 3.79 -6.46
C THR A 106 -1.84 2.65 -7.22
N VAL A 107 -2.42 1.46 -7.18
CA VAL A 107 -2.01 0.33 -8.00
C VAL A 107 -3.24 -0.24 -8.71
N ALA A 108 -3.02 -0.94 -9.83
CA ALA A 108 -4.07 -1.77 -10.39
C ALA A 108 -3.96 -3.18 -9.79
N TYR A 109 -5.11 -3.81 -9.59
CA TYR A 109 -5.25 -5.18 -9.10
C TYR A 109 -6.18 -5.95 -10.01
N ALA A 110 -5.85 -7.19 -10.32
CA ALA A 110 -6.70 -8.13 -11.01
C ALA A 110 -6.54 -9.49 -10.36
N PHE A 111 -7.54 -10.35 -10.46
CA PHE A 111 -7.42 -11.74 -9.99
C PHE A 111 -8.24 -12.68 -10.86
N GLU A 112 -7.79 -13.92 -10.95
CA GLU A 112 -8.50 -14.98 -11.61
C GLU A 112 -9.45 -15.66 -10.63
N ALA A 113 -10.75 -15.64 -10.92
CA ALA A 113 -11.79 -16.10 -9.99
C ALA A 113 -11.70 -17.61 -9.70
N VAL A 114 -11.18 -18.42 -10.65
CA VAL A 114 -11.08 -19.87 -10.56
C VAL A 114 -9.90 -20.31 -9.73
N THR A 115 -8.70 -19.78 -10.02
CA THR A 115 -7.46 -20.15 -9.33
C THR A 115 -7.27 -19.36 -8.04
N GLY A 116 -7.86 -18.17 -7.96
CA GLY A 116 -7.63 -17.21 -6.88
C GLY A 116 -6.32 -16.45 -7.01
N GLU A 117 -5.58 -16.64 -8.11
CA GLU A 117 -4.30 -15.98 -8.34
C GLU A 117 -4.51 -14.48 -8.61
N GLY A 118 -3.82 -13.67 -7.85
CA GLY A 118 -3.90 -12.22 -7.94
C GLY A 118 -2.67 -11.57 -8.55
N TYR A 119 -2.88 -10.41 -9.15
CA TYR A 119 -1.87 -9.64 -9.86
C TYR A 119 -1.95 -8.17 -9.49
N VAL A 120 -0.81 -7.55 -9.28
CA VAL A 120 -0.67 -6.13 -8.96
C VAL A 120 0.18 -5.44 -10.01
N TYR A 121 -0.33 -4.37 -10.59
CA TYR A 121 0.42 -3.50 -11.49
C TYR A 121 0.84 -2.21 -10.78
N LEU A 122 2.11 -1.92 -10.85
CA LEU A 122 2.67 -0.66 -10.40
C LEU A 122 2.68 0.32 -11.58
N PRO A 123 1.91 1.42 -11.54
CA PRO A 123 1.84 2.39 -12.63
C PRO A 123 3.22 2.86 -13.09
N GLY A 124 3.46 2.81 -14.39
CA GLY A 124 4.68 3.27 -15.04
C GLY A 124 4.60 4.73 -15.47
N LYS A 125 5.69 5.28 -15.99
CA LYS A 125 5.86 6.71 -16.32
C LYS A 125 4.78 7.31 -17.22
N ASN A 126 4.13 6.49 -18.04
CA ASN A 126 3.11 6.93 -18.98
C ASN A 126 1.68 6.77 -18.43
N ASP A 127 1.53 6.21 -17.24
CA ASP A 127 0.23 5.97 -16.64
C ASP A 127 -0.24 7.18 -15.81
N GLU A 128 -1.56 7.38 -15.76
CA GLU A 128 -2.21 8.50 -15.10
C GLU A 128 -1.75 8.67 -13.65
N ASN A 129 -1.67 7.58 -12.91
CA ASN A 129 -1.36 7.60 -11.47
C ASN A 129 0.14 7.67 -11.16
N TYR A 130 1.02 7.59 -12.17
CA TYR A 130 2.46 7.54 -11.93
C TYR A 130 3.00 8.76 -11.20
N LYS A 131 2.63 9.97 -11.67
CA LYS A 131 3.13 11.21 -11.07
C LYS A 131 2.78 11.32 -9.60
N GLN A 132 1.55 10.96 -9.24
CA GLN A 132 1.10 10.96 -7.86
C GLN A 132 1.86 9.94 -7.01
N ASN A 133 2.03 8.72 -7.51
CA ASN A 133 2.79 7.67 -6.83
C ASN A 133 4.25 8.12 -6.60
N ALA A 134 4.88 8.67 -7.62
CA ALA A 134 6.27 9.11 -7.59
C ALA A 134 6.54 10.25 -6.59
N HIS A 135 5.55 11.07 -6.25
CA HIS A 135 5.67 12.06 -5.18
C HIS A 135 5.83 11.43 -3.79
N THR A 136 5.42 10.18 -3.62
CA THR A 136 5.51 9.47 -2.34
C THR A 136 6.60 8.42 -2.35
N ILE A 137 6.62 7.56 -3.37
CA ILE A 137 7.55 6.43 -3.48
C ILE A 137 7.87 6.17 -4.95
N VAL A 138 9.15 6.13 -5.29
CA VAL A 138 9.63 5.62 -6.58
C VAL A 138 10.18 4.21 -6.33
N ARG A 139 9.45 3.19 -6.75
CA ARG A 139 9.82 1.80 -6.48
C ARG A 139 10.89 1.24 -7.41
N ARG A 140 11.25 1.95 -8.49
CA ARG A 140 12.24 1.57 -9.52
C ARG A 140 11.86 0.29 -10.30
N VAL A 141 10.65 -0.18 -10.12
CA VAL A 141 10.05 -1.31 -10.83
C VAL A 141 8.67 -0.94 -11.38
N ASP A 142 8.41 0.35 -11.45
CA ASP A 142 7.19 0.94 -11.96
C ASP A 142 6.98 0.53 -13.44
N GLY A 143 5.75 0.35 -13.86
CA GLY A 143 5.38 -0.16 -15.19
C GLY A 143 5.42 -1.68 -15.31
N LYS A 144 5.41 -2.41 -14.20
CA LYS A 144 5.48 -3.89 -14.19
C LYS A 144 4.36 -4.51 -13.41
N TRP A 145 4.01 -5.72 -13.81
CA TRP A 145 3.12 -6.62 -13.09
C TRP A 145 3.90 -7.49 -12.12
N PHE A 146 3.24 -7.87 -11.02
CA PHE A 146 3.74 -8.77 -9.97
C PHE A 146 2.63 -9.70 -9.54
N HIS A 147 2.97 -10.86 -9.00
CA HIS A 147 2.02 -11.64 -8.22
C HIS A 147 1.65 -10.87 -6.95
N SER A 148 0.37 -10.90 -6.61
CA SER A 148 -0.07 -10.30 -5.35
C SER A 148 0.31 -11.21 -4.17
N TRP A 149 0.39 -10.61 -3.00
CA TRP A 149 0.59 -11.37 -1.78
C TRP A 149 -0.67 -12.13 -1.40
N ASP A 150 -0.58 -13.45 -1.14
CA ASP A 150 -1.73 -14.31 -0.77
C ASP A 150 -2.60 -13.73 0.35
N LYS A 151 -1.97 -13.08 1.32
CA LYS A 151 -2.70 -12.42 2.40
C LYS A 151 -3.54 -11.25 1.88
N TRP A 152 -3.05 -10.52 0.89
CA TRP A 152 -3.83 -9.48 0.22
C TRP A 152 -4.96 -10.10 -0.59
N ASP A 153 -4.69 -11.13 -1.36
CA ASP A 153 -5.68 -11.84 -2.16
C ASP A 153 -6.85 -12.32 -1.32
N SER A 154 -6.55 -12.94 -0.19
CA SER A 154 -7.57 -13.43 0.74
C SER A 154 -8.50 -12.32 1.21
N VAL A 155 -7.97 -11.15 1.55
CA VAL A 155 -8.77 -10.01 2.03
C VAL A 155 -9.52 -9.35 0.87
N ALA A 156 -8.82 -9.01 -0.20
CA ALA A 156 -9.39 -8.24 -1.31
C ALA A 156 -10.50 -9.02 -2.02
N GLN A 157 -10.25 -10.27 -2.38
CA GLN A 157 -11.22 -11.11 -3.08
C GLN A 157 -12.45 -11.41 -2.23
N GLN A 158 -12.28 -11.66 -0.93
CA GLN A 158 -13.43 -11.84 -0.04
C GLN A 158 -14.34 -10.61 -0.03
N LEU A 159 -13.74 -9.41 0.09
CA LEU A 159 -14.50 -8.16 0.12
C LEU A 159 -15.17 -7.86 -1.22
N ILE A 160 -14.47 -8.05 -2.33
CA ILE A 160 -14.99 -7.85 -3.68
C ILE A 160 -16.19 -8.77 -3.92
N ARG A 161 -16.01 -10.09 -3.73
CA ARG A 161 -17.09 -11.08 -3.93
C ARG A 161 -18.29 -10.85 -3.00
N SER A 162 -18.08 -10.36 -1.80
CA SER A 162 -19.17 -10.00 -0.89
C SER A 162 -19.96 -8.80 -1.42
N ARG A 163 -19.26 -7.78 -1.91
CA ARG A 163 -19.88 -6.58 -2.48
C ARG A 163 -20.67 -6.90 -3.76
N GLU A 164 -20.10 -7.70 -4.65
CA GLU A 164 -20.77 -8.12 -5.89
C GLU A 164 -22.08 -8.89 -5.60
N ARG A 165 -22.09 -9.77 -4.60
CA ARG A 165 -23.29 -10.48 -4.16
C ARG A 165 -24.36 -9.53 -3.62
N GLU A 166 -23.99 -8.56 -2.79
CA GLU A 166 -24.90 -7.54 -2.26
C GLU A 166 -25.56 -6.74 -3.40
N GLN A 167 -24.78 -6.33 -4.40
CA GLN A 167 -25.26 -5.59 -5.56
C GLN A 167 -26.23 -6.41 -6.41
N SER A 168 -25.91 -7.68 -6.65
CA SER A 168 -26.78 -8.59 -7.41
C SER A 168 -28.12 -8.83 -6.71
N THR A 169 -28.10 -8.96 -5.38
CA THR A 169 -29.33 -9.16 -4.59
C THR A 169 -30.22 -7.91 -4.63
N THR A 170 -29.62 -6.73 -4.56
CA THR A 170 -30.37 -5.46 -4.63
C THR A 170 -31.00 -5.25 -6.01
N ALA A 171 -30.30 -5.60 -7.09
CA ALA A 171 -30.80 -5.50 -8.45
C ALA A 171 -31.97 -6.46 -8.73
N SER A 172 -31.99 -7.64 -8.14
CA SER A 172 -33.04 -8.65 -8.31
C SER A 172 -34.29 -8.39 -7.46
N GLY A 173 -34.22 -7.50 -6.47
CA GLY A 173 -35.33 -7.17 -5.56
C GLY A 173 -36.22 -6.02 -6.03
N ILE A 174 -35.97 -5.45 -7.20
CA ILE A 174 -36.79 -4.37 -7.78
C ILE A 174 -37.55 -4.93 -9.01
N GLU A 175 -38.46 -5.85 -8.77
CA GLU A 175 -39.60 -6.09 -9.70
C GLU A 175 -40.85 -5.59 -9.02
N PRO A 176 -41.64 -4.75 -9.71
CA PRO A 176 -42.89 -4.19 -9.20
C PRO A 176 -44.04 -5.21 -9.14
#